data_a4977e18b5f795ad5979421850a2b31e
#
_entry.id   a4977e18b5f795ad5979421850a2b31e
#
_cell.length_a   1.000
_cell.length_b   1.000
_cell.length_c   1.000
_cell.angle_alpha   90.00
_cell.angle_beta   90.00
_cell.angle_gamma   90.00
#
_symmetry.space_group_name_H-M   'P 1'
#
loop_
_entity.id
_entity.type
_entity.pdbx_description
1 polymer ?
#
loop_
_entity_poly.entity_id
_entity_poly.type
_entity_poly.pdbx_seq_one_letter_code
_entity_poly.pdbx_strand_id
1 'polypeptide(L)'
;MLTLCEHCKDLLICTSFSKNFGLYRERVGALTAVASDPDAAGAVLSQIKRCVRANYSNPPAHGAAIVSTILADASLRQTWESELSEMRERVNGMRTLFVQTMQSLNVDHDFTFIEKQRGMFSFSGLSRLQVDELRNRHSIYVVGSGRVNVAGMTESNMPQLCEAIAAVLS
;
A
#
# COMPACT_ATOMS: atom_id res chain seq x y z
N MET A 1 1.82 14.36 4.82
CA MET A 1 1.98 14.45 6.29
C MET A 1 2.17 15.90 6.74
N LEU A 2 3.16 16.63 6.27
CA LEU A 2 3.39 18.05 6.63
C LEU A 2 2.15 18.91 6.44
N THR A 3 1.47 18.80 5.29
CA THR A 3 0.22 19.52 5.00
C THR A 3 -0.89 19.30 6.04
N LEU A 4 -1.01 18.09 6.59
CA LEU A 4 -1.99 17.82 7.65
C LEU A 4 -1.61 18.51 8.97
N CYS A 5 -0.30 18.57 9.29
CA CYS A 5 0.17 19.28 10.48
C CYS A 5 -0.06 20.80 10.40
N GLU A 6 -0.16 21.37 9.20
CA GLU A 6 -0.49 22.78 9.01
C GLU A 6 -1.96 23.11 9.34
N HIS A 7 -2.84 22.11 9.23
CA HIS A 7 -4.30 22.29 9.42
C HIS A 7 -4.84 21.65 10.70
N CYS A 8 -4.09 20.74 11.32
CA CYS A 8 -4.50 20.02 12.52
C CYS A 8 -3.48 20.24 13.64
N LYS A 9 -3.94 20.69 14.80
CA LYS A 9 -3.09 20.85 15.99
C LYS A 9 -2.71 19.52 16.62
N ASP A 10 -3.61 18.54 16.52
CA ASP A 10 -3.43 17.21 17.10
C ASP A 10 -3.62 16.15 16.02
N LEU A 11 -2.67 15.21 15.90
CA LEU A 11 -2.69 14.14 14.91
C LEU A 11 -2.17 12.85 15.49
N LEU A 12 -2.80 11.72 15.10
CA LEU A 12 -2.27 10.38 15.29
C LEU A 12 -1.89 9.80 13.92
N ILE A 13 -0.62 9.48 13.74
CA ILE A 13 -0.07 8.99 12.48
C ILE A 13 0.38 7.55 12.67
N CYS A 14 -0.29 6.62 11.99
CA CYS A 14 0.07 5.19 12.00
C CYS A 14 0.90 4.86 10.76
N THR A 15 2.14 4.41 10.97
CA THR A 15 3.04 3.97 9.90
C THR A 15 3.22 2.46 9.99
N SER A 16 3.02 1.75 8.87
CA SER A 16 3.24 0.30 8.80
C SER A 16 4.56 -0.01 8.08
N PHE A 17 5.32 -0.96 8.63
CA PHE A 17 6.53 -1.48 8.01
C PHE A 17 6.31 -2.84 7.31
N SER A 18 5.06 -3.29 7.22
CA SER A 18 4.71 -4.58 6.59
C SER A 18 5.12 -4.66 5.12
N LYS A 19 5.00 -3.57 4.36
CA LYS A 19 5.23 -3.57 2.91
C LYS A 19 6.64 -3.09 2.56
N ASN A 20 7.01 -1.91 3.04
CA ASN A 20 8.27 -1.24 2.69
C ASN A 20 9.53 -1.89 3.29
N PHE A 21 9.38 -2.75 4.31
CA PHE A 21 10.43 -3.61 4.86
C PHE A 21 10.16 -5.11 4.63
N GLY A 22 9.05 -5.48 4.00
CA GLY A 22 8.69 -6.89 3.81
C GLY A 22 8.33 -7.64 5.11
N LEU A 23 8.09 -6.95 6.21
CA LEU A 23 7.90 -7.50 7.56
C LEU A 23 6.42 -7.84 7.85
N TYR A 24 5.76 -8.56 6.95
CA TYR A 24 4.32 -8.85 7.06
C TYR A 24 3.92 -9.59 8.34
N ARG A 25 4.74 -10.55 8.76
CA ARG A 25 4.46 -11.43 9.92
C ARG A 25 4.90 -10.83 11.24
N GLU A 26 5.83 -9.88 11.22
CA GLU A 26 6.36 -9.24 12.42
C GLU A 26 5.36 -8.29 13.09
N ARG A 27 4.30 -7.90 12.37
CA ARG A 27 3.25 -7.01 12.88
C ARG A 27 3.81 -5.71 13.45
N VAL A 28 4.79 -5.11 12.77
CA VAL A 28 5.53 -3.92 13.21
C VAL A 28 5.10 -2.66 12.46
N GLY A 29 5.00 -1.58 13.22
CA GLY A 29 4.68 -0.25 12.76
C GLY A 29 5.09 0.79 13.80
N ALA A 30 4.84 2.06 13.50
CA ALA A 30 5.05 3.16 14.42
C ALA A 30 3.79 4.00 14.58
N LEU A 31 3.46 4.39 15.81
CA LEU A 31 2.46 5.39 16.10
C LEU A 31 3.18 6.68 16.50
N THR A 32 2.94 7.75 15.76
CA THR A 32 3.42 9.10 16.07
C THR A 32 2.22 9.96 16.49
N ALA A 33 2.30 10.55 17.66
CA ALA A 33 1.34 11.57 18.11
C ALA A 33 1.96 12.95 17.93
N VAL A 34 1.26 13.83 17.23
CA VAL A 34 1.54 15.26 17.19
C VAL A 34 0.51 15.94 18.11
N ALA A 35 0.96 16.81 18.98
CA ALA A 35 0.11 17.52 19.93
C ALA A 35 0.44 19.02 19.91
N SER A 36 -0.47 19.85 20.42
CA SER A 36 -0.38 21.30 20.40
C SER A 36 0.81 21.86 21.19
N ASP A 37 1.25 21.13 22.24
CA ASP A 37 2.34 21.52 23.12
C ASP A 37 2.99 20.28 23.78
N PRO A 38 4.19 20.43 24.42
CA PRO A 38 4.90 19.35 25.05
C PRO A 38 4.15 18.64 26.19
N ASP A 39 3.34 19.36 26.97
CA ASP A 39 2.58 18.77 28.07
C ASP A 39 1.46 17.89 27.55
N ALA A 40 0.74 18.36 26.53
CA ALA A 40 -0.26 17.57 25.82
C ALA A 40 0.37 16.32 25.18
N ALA A 41 1.54 16.45 24.55
CA ALA A 41 2.28 15.30 23.99
C ALA A 41 2.64 14.28 25.07
N GLY A 42 3.11 14.73 26.24
CA GLY A 42 3.40 13.87 27.39
C GLY A 42 2.18 13.14 27.91
N ALA A 43 1.04 13.83 28.02
CA ALA A 43 -0.22 13.25 28.44
C ALA A 43 -0.72 12.20 27.45
N VAL A 44 -0.70 12.48 26.13
CA VAL A 44 -1.08 11.54 25.07
C VAL A 44 -0.19 10.30 25.12
N LEU A 45 1.13 10.47 25.20
CA LEU A 45 2.07 9.34 25.28
C LEU A 45 1.80 8.46 26.50
N SER A 46 1.47 9.06 27.64
CA SER A 46 1.08 8.35 28.85
C SER A 46 -0.17 7.46 28.63
N GLN A 47 -1.20 7.99 27.97
CA GLN A 47 -2.41 7.24 27.66
C GLN A 47 -2.16 6.13 26.65
N ILE A 48 -1.35 6.38 25.60
CA ILE A 48 -0.95 5.35 24.64
C ILE A 48 -0.26 4.19 25.35
N LYS A 49 0.70 4.47 26.27
CA LYS A 49 1.36 3.44 27.08
C LYS A 49 0.38 2.64 27.93
N ARG A 50 -0.63 3.28 28.51
CA ARG A 50 -1.69 2.59 29.28
C ARG A 50 -2.53 1.68 28.37
N CYS A 51 -2.92 2.13 27.19
CA CYS A 51 -3.64 1.32 26.21
C CYS A 51 -2.81 0.09 25.78
N VAL A 52 -1.54 0.27 25.47
CA VAL A 52 -0.61 -0.82 25.12
C VAL A 52 -0.51 -1.82 26.27
N ARG A 53 -0.31 -1.32 27.49
CA ARG A 53 -0.21 -2.16 28.69
C ARG A 53 -1.46 -3.00 28.95
N ALA A 54 -2.65 -2.40 28.76
CA ALA A 54 -3.92 -3.08 28.96
C ALA A 54 -4.24 -4.11 27.86
N ASN A 55 -3.81 -3.83 26.61
CA ASN A 55 -4.14 -4.66 25.45
C ASN A 55 -3.22 -5.89 25.32
N TYR A 56 -1.90 -5.69 25.36
CA TYR A 56 -0.92 -6.78 25.13
C TYR A 56 0.39 -6.65 25.93
N SER A 57 0.40 -5.82 26.96
CA SER A 57 1.51 -5.58 27.89
C SER A 57 2.71 -4.88 27.26
N ASN A 58 3.42 -5.51 26.33
CA ASN A 58 4.54 -4.95 25.58
C ASN A 58 4.51 -5.47 24.14
N PRO A 59 4.88 -4.64 23.16
CA PRO A 59 5.05 -5.11 21.79
C PRO A 59 6.25 -6.06 21.68
N PRO A 60 6.21 -7.04 20.74
CA PRO A 60 7.39 -7.82 20.38
C PRO A 60 8.53 -6.90 19.90
N ALA A 61 9.76 -7.19 20.32
CA ALA A 61 10.90 -6.32 20.01
C ALA A 61 11.54 -6.60 18.63
N HIS A 62 11.43 -7.84 18.12
CA HIS A 62 12.19 -8.32 16.95
C HIS A 62 11.95 -7.45 15.69
N GLY A 63 10.71 -7.24 15.27
CA GLY A 63 10.41 -6.45 14.09
C GLY A 63 10.86 -4.98 14.20
N ALA A 64 10.70 -4.37 15.39
CA ALA A 64 11.17 -3.02 15.64
C ALA A 64 12.69 -2.93 15.61
N ALA A 65 13.41 -3.93 16.14
CA ALA A 65 14.86 -4.00 16.11
C ALA A 65 15.41 -4.08 14.68
N ILE A 66 14.78 -4.88 13.79
CA ILE A 66 15.16 -4.94 12.36
C ILE A 66 15.07 -3.55 11.73
N VAL A 67 13.92 -2.89 11.86
CA VAL A 67 13.70 -1.55 11.28
C VAL A 67 14.70 -0.54 11.83
N SER A 68 14.90 -0.52 13.16
CA SER A 68 15.82 0.43 13.81
C SER A 68 17.27 0.20 13.37
N THR A 69 17.71 -1.05 13.25
CA THR A 69 19.07 -1.39 12.79
C THR A 69 19.29 -0.91 11.35
N ILE A 70 18.37 -1.19 10.45
CA ILE A 70 18.47 -0.78 9.04
C ILE A 70 18.51 0.75 8.92
N LEU A 71 17.65 1.45 9.65
CA LEU A 71 17.58 2.92 9.55
C LEU A 71 18.72 3.64 10.26
N ALA A 72 19.36 3.02 11.24
CA ALA A 72 20.49 3.60 11.98
C ALA A 72 21.85 3.41 11.27
N ASP A 73 22.00 2.40 10.42
CA ASP A 73 23.20 2.14 9.65
C ASP A 73 23.09 2.73 8.25
N ALA A 74 24.04 3.60 7.88
CA ALA A 74 23.99 4.31 6.60
C ALA A 74 24.07 3.38 5.39
N SER A 75 24.84 2.29 5.46
CA SER A 75 24.99 1.32 4.36
C SER A 75 23.75 0.47 4.19
N LEU A 76 23.20 -0.07 5.29
CA LEU A 76 21.95 -0.84 5.27
C LEU A 76 20.77 0.02 4.80
N ARG A 77 20.70 1.26 5.27
CA ARG A 77 19.67 2.21 4.85
C ARG A 77 19.76 2.50 3.35
N GLN A 78 20.94 2.74 2.81
CA GLN A 78 21.13 2.97 1.38
C GLN A 78 20.69 1.77 0.56
N THR A 79 21.05 0.55 0.97
CA THR A 79 20.60 -0.69 0.31
C THR A 79 19.08 -0.80 0.31
N TRP A 80 18.47 -0.59 1.47
CA TRP A 80 17.01 -0.62 1.59
C TRP A 80 16.32 0.44 0.72
N GLU A 81 16.83 1.67 0.68
CA GLU A 81 16.28 2.75 -0.16
C GLU A 81 16.39 2.41 -1.66
N SER A 82 17.48 1.79 -2.08
CA SER A 82 17.67 1.34 -3.48
C SER A 82 16.68 0.25 -3.86
N GLU A 83 16.57 -0.82 -3.08
CA GLU A 83 15.62 -1.92 -3.32
C GLU A 83 14.16 -1.43 -3.31
N LEU A 84 13.82 -0.51 -2.41
CA LEU A 84 12.49 0.08 -2.34
C LEU A 84 12.20 0.94 -3.57
N SER A 85 13.21 1.63 -4.13
CA SER A 85 13.08 2.40 -5.37
C SER A 85 12.78 1.48 -6.56
N GLU A 86 13.53 0.38 -6.70
CA GLU A 86 13.30 -0.60 -7.77
C GLU A 86 11.88 -1.20 -7.70
N MET A 87 11.43 -1.59 -6.51
CA MET A 87 10.05 -2.08 -6.32
C MET A 87 9.00 -1.03 -6.70
N ARG A 88 9.22 0.23 -6.32
CA ARG A 88 8.31 1.34 -6.63
C ARG A 88 8.25 1.61 -8.13
N GLU A 89 9.39 1.64 -8.79
CA GLU A 89 9.49 1.86 -10.24
C GLU A 89 8.82 0.74 -11.03
N ARG A 90 9.06 -0.51 -10.63
CA ARG A 90 8.38 -1.67 -11.21
C ARG A 90 6.85 -1.57 -11.06
N VAL A 91 6.35 -1.29 -9.86
CA VAL A 91 4.90 -1.17 -9.62
C VAL A 91 4.28 -0.04 -10.43
N ASN A 92 4.96 1.10 -10.54
CA ASN A 92 4.47 2.21 -11.37
C ASN A 92 4.52 1.86 -12.87
N GLY A 93 5.58 1.20 -13.34
CA GLY A 93 5.68 0.70 -14.71
C GLY A 93 4.54 -0.27 -15.07
N MET A 94 4.14 -1.14 -14.16
CA MET A 94 3.00 -2.04 -14.38
C MET A 94 1.66 -1.28 -14.50
N ARG A 95 1.48 -0.16 -13.78
CA ARG A 95 0.29 0.70 -13.98
C ARG A 95 0.25 1.31 -15.37
N THR A 96 1.37 1.88 -15.79
CA THR A 96 1.48 2.48 -17.13
C THR A 96 1.25 1.41 -18.22
N LEU A 97 1.88 0.24 -18.09
CA LEU A 97 1.67 -0.86 -19.03
C LEU A 97 0.21 -1.32 -19.08
N PHE A 98 -0.46 -1.42 -17.92
CA PHE A 98 -1.88 -1.77 -17.85
C PHE A 98 -2.73 -0.76 -18.61
N VAL A 99 -2.55 0.54 -18.35
CA VAL A 99 -3.32 1.60 -19.01
C VAL A 99 -3.08 1.60 -20.53
N GLN A 100 -1.83 1.50 -20.97
CA GLN A 100 -1.48 1.41 -22.38
C GLN A 100 -2.10 0.19 -23.06
N THR A 101 -2.07 -0.95 -22.41
CA THR A 101 -2.67 -2.19 -22.94
C THR A 101 -4.19 -2.07 -23.05
N MET A 102 -4.87 -1.53 -22.04
CA MET A 102 -6.31 -1.28 -22.10
C MET A 102 -6.69 -0.29 -23.21
N GLN A 103 -5.91 0.77 -23.40
CA GLN A 103 -6.12 1.72 -24.49
C GLN A 103 -5.98 1.06 -25.87
N SER A 104 -5.02 0.14 -26.03
CA SER A 104 -4.84 -0.59 -27.31
C SER A 104 -5.99 -1.53 -27.66
N LEU A 105 -6.78 -1.95 -26.67
CA LEU A 105 -7.97 -2.79 -26.84
C LEU A 105 -9.23 -2.00 -27.22
N ASN A 106 -9.14 -0.66 -27.31
CA ASN A 106 -10.24 0.25 -27.66
C ASN A 106 -11.50 0.04 -26.82
N VAL A 107 -11.34 -0.22 -25.53
CA VAL A 107 -12.46 -0.38 -24.57
C VAL A 107 -13.04 1.00 -24.26
N ASP A 108 -14.36 1.14 -24.26
CA ASP A 108 -15.07 2.36 -23.87
C ASP A 108 -15.09 2.53 -22.33
N HIS A 109 -13.90 2.57 -21.74
CA HIS A 109 -13.70 2.80 -20.31
C HIS A 109 -12.30 3.41 -20.07
N ASP A 110 -12.28 4.56 -19.39
CA ASP A 110 -11.02 5.25 -19.08
C ASP A 110 -10.37 4.66 -17.82
N PHE A 111 -9.19 4.06 -17.98
CA PHE A 111 -8.37 3.54 -16.88
C PHE A 111 -7.20 4.47 -16.49
N THR A 112 -7.05 5.65 -17.07
CA THR A 112 -5.92 6.57 -16.79
C THR A 112 -5.82 6.97 -15.31
N PHE A 113 -6.94 6.93 -14.57
CA PHE A 113 -6.95 7.20 -13.13
C PHE A 113 -6.06 6.23 -12.32
N ILE A 114 -5.79 5.01 -12.84
CA ILE A 114 -4.94 4.02 -12.18
C ILE A 114 -3.49 4.51 -12.08
N GLU A 115 -2.98 5.25 -13.06
CA GLU A 115 -1.63 5.82 -13.02
C GLU A 115 -1.44 6.84 -11.89
N LYS A 116 -2.51 7.50 -11.48
CA LYS A 116 -2.50 8.49 -10.38
C LYS A 116 -2.53 7.84 -9.00
N GLN A 117 -2.90 6.56 -8.92
CA GLN A 117 -2.94 5.82 -7.66
C GLN A 117 -1.52 5.47 -7.18
N ARG A 118 -1.38 5.20 -5.88
CA ARG A 118 -0.08 4.92 -5.24
C ARG A 118 -0.15 3.65 -4.41
N GLY A 119 1.04 3.07 -4.13
CA GLY A 119 1.17 1.83 -3.35
C GLY A 119 0.98 0.59 -4.22
N MET A 120 0.95 -0.60 -3.62
CA MET A 120 0.88 -1.87 -4.34
C MET A 120 -0.53 -2.28 -4.76
N PHE A 121 -1.56 -1.58 -4.29
CA PHE A 121 -2.94 -1.85 -4.63
C PHE A 121 -3.56 -0.71 -5.43
N SER A 122 -4.46 -1.08 -6.33
CA SER A 122 -5.29 -0.13 -7.09
C SER A 122 -6.75 -0.57 -7.07
N PHE A 123 -7.66 0.39 -7.13
CA PHE A 123 -9.07 0.11 -7.42
C PHE A 123 -9.29 0.23 -8.91
N SER A 124 -9.79 -0.84 -9.53
CA SER A 124 -10.00 -0.91 -10.97
C SER A 124 -11.27 -0.21 -11.46
N GLY A 125 -12.20 0.09 -10.56
CA GLY A 125 -13.52 0.61 -10.92
C GLY A 125 -14.51 -0.48 -11.35
N LEU A 126 -14.09 -1.74 -11.44
CA LEU A 126 -14.97 -2.85 -11.81
C LEU A 126 -16.05 -3.10 -10.75
N SER A 127 -17.25 -3.34 -11.20
CA SER A 127 -18.38 -3.73 -10.38
C SER A 127 -18.20 -5.16 -9.83
N ARG A 128 -18.98 -5.49 -8.80
CA ARG A 128 -19.00 -6.85 -8.22
C ARG A 128 -19.33 -7.92 -9.26
N LEU A 129 -20.29 -7.65 -10.16
CA LEU A 129 -20.68 -8.60 -11.20
C LEU A 129 -19.54 -8.87 -12.18
N GLN A 130 -18.84 -7.82 -12.63
CA GLN A 130 -17.67 -7.95 -13.50
C GLN A 130 -16.54 -8.72 -12.82
N VAL A 131 -16.30 -8.48 -11.52
CA VAL A 131 -15.31 -9.25 -10.76
C VAL A 131 -15.67 -10.73 -10.63
N ASP A 132 -16.95 -11.04 -10.40
CA ASP A 132 -17.42 -12.41 -10.33
C ASP A 132 -17.32 -13.09 -11.71
N GLU A 133 -17.57 -12.37 -12.80
CA GLU A 133 -17.40 -12.85 -14.18
C GLU A 133 -15.93 -13.12 -14.52
N LEU A 134 -14.99 -12.21 -14.16
CA LEU A 134 -13.54 -12.44 -14.29
C LEU A 134 -13.12 -13.77 -13.63
N ARG A 135 -13.63 -14.04 -12.43
CA ARG A 135 -13.36 -15.30 -11.73
C ARG A 135 -13.92 -16.51 -12.46
N ASN A 136 -15.21 -16.46 -12.80
CA ASN A 136 -15.96 -17.62 -13.29
C ASN A 136 -15.59 -18.00 -14.73
N ARG A 137 -15.32 -17.01 -15.59
CA ARG A 137 -15.08 -17.23 -17.03
C ARG A 137 -13.60 -17.17 -17.40
N HIS A 138 -12.79 -16.40 -16.65
CA HIS A 138 -11.39 -16.15 -17.01
C HIS A 138 -10.39 -16.65 -15.96
N SER A 139 -10.86 -17.23 -14.83
CA SER A 139 -9.99 -17.68 -13.73
C SER A 139 -9.09 -16.57 -13.16
N ILE A 140 -9.54 -15.32 -13.23
CA ILE A 140 -8.85 -14.16 -12.69
C ILE A 140 -9.47 -13.76 -11.35
N TYR A 141 -8.65 -13.81 -10.30
CA TYR A 141 -9.11 -13.61 -8.93
C TYR A 141 -8.82 -12.20 -8.45
N VAL A 142 -9.86 -11.37 -8.46
CA VAL A 142 -9.86 -10.00 -7.95
C VAL A 142 -10.72 -9.94 -6.69
N VAL A 143 -10.37 -9.06 -5.75
CA VAL A 143 -11.23 -8.82 -4.57
C VAL A 143 -12.55 -8.21 -5.01
N GLY A 144 -13.67 -8.65 -4.42
CA GLY A 144 -15.03 -8.25 -4.82
C GLY A 144 -15.32 -6.74 -4.82
N SER A 145 -14.45 -5.93 -4.23
CA SER A 145 -14.49 -4.46 -4.31
C SER A 145 -13.82 -3.89 -5.58
N GLY A 146 -13.30 -4.72 -6.48
CA GLY A 146 -12.52 -4.28 -7.64
C GLY A 146 -11.07 -3.90 -7.31
N ARG A 147 -10.59 -4.19 -6.07
CA ARG A 147 -9.21 -3.92 -5.69
C ARG A 147 -8.27 -4.95 -6.29
N VAL A 148 -7.29 -4.51 -7.06
CA VAL A 148 -6.25 -5.33 -7.68
C VAL A 148 -4.90 -5.13 -7.00
N ASN A 149 -4.06 -6.17 -7.03
CA ASN A 149 -2.68 -6.09 -6.58
C ASN A 149 -1.77 -5.83 -7.80
N VAL A 150 -1.33 -4.59 -7.97
CA VAL A 150 -0.46 -4.19 -9.08
C VAL A 150 0.90 -4.90 -9.03
N ALA A 151 1.39 -5.22 -7.83
CA ALA A 151 2.65 -5.96 -7.69
C ALA A 151 2.57 -7.40 -8.23
N GLY A 152 1.37 -7.96 -8.40
CA GLY A 152 1.14 -9.26 -9.03
C GLY A 152 1.04 -9.21 -10.56
N MET A 153 1.01 -8.01 -11.14
CA MET A 153 1.05 -7.83 -12.60
C MET A 153 2.47 -8.05 -13.11
N THR A 154 2.57 -8.64 -14.30
CA THR A 154 3.82 -8.88 -15.02
C THR A 154 3.60 -8.63 -16.51
N GLU A 155 4.67 -8.41 -17.26
CA GLU A 155 4.58 -8.30 -18.73
C GLU A 155 3.92 -9.54 -19.35
N SER A 156 4.19 -10.73 -18.80
CA SER A 156 3.67 -11.99 -19.31
C SER A 156 2.18 -12.21 -19.03
N ASN A 157 1.63 -11.72 -17.92
CA ASN A 157 0.21 -11.88 -17.60
C ASN A 157 -0.66 -10.69 -18.00
N MET A 158 -0.06 -9.59 -18.41
CA MET A 158 -0.76 -8.34 -18.74
C MET A 158 -1.74 -8.49 -19.91
N PRO A 159 -1.39 -9.15 -21.05
CA PRO A 159 -2.33 -9.31 -22.14
C PRO A 159 -3.60 -10.08 -21.72
N GLN A 160 -3.44 -11.23 -21.10
CA GLN A 160 -4.56 -12.05 -20.62
C GLN A 160 -5.44 -11.30 -19.63
N LEU A 161 -4.83 -10.54 -18.70
CA LEU A 161 -5.57 -9.74 -17.73
C LEU A 161 -6.42 -8.67 -18.41
N CYS A 162 -5.83 -7.92 -19.34
CA CYS A 162 -6.49 -6.81 -20.02
C CYS A 162 -7.58 -7.31 -20.98
N GLU A 163 -7.34 -8.39 -21.73
CA GLU A 163 -8.35 -9.01 -22.61
C GLU A 163 -9.56 -9.51 -21.80
N ALA A 164 -9.34 -10.13 -20.65
CA ALA A 164 -10.42 -10.56 -19.78
C ALA A 164 -11.21 -9.38 -19.20
N ILE A 165 -10.53 -8.29 -18.80
CA ILE A 165 -11.19 -7.08 -18.33
C ILE A 165 -12.02 -6.45 -19.47
N ALA A 166 -11.48 -6.37 -20.69
CA ALA A 166 -12.20 -5.87 -21.84
C ALA A 166 -13.47 -6.69 -22.12
N ALA A 167 -13.39 -8.02 -22.03
CA ALA A 167 -14.52 -8.91 -22.25
C ALA A 167 -15.65 -8.76 -21.22
N VAL A 168 -15.37 -8.39 -19.98
CA VAL A 168 -16.41 -8.19 -18.95
C VAL A 168 -16.95 -6.75 -18.91
N LEU A 169 -16.37 -5.84 -19.68
CA LEU A 169 -16.85 -4.47 -19.88
C LEU A 169 -17.78 -4.33 -21.09
N SER A 170 -17.73 -5.30 -22.01
CA SER A 170 -18.60 -5.39 -23.18
C SER A 170 -19.99 -5.88 -22.76
#